data_40eaf5422d451229563dca536c869fb4
#
_entry.id   40eaf5422d451229563dca536c869fb4
#
_cell.length_a   1.000
_cell.length_b   1.000
_cell.length_c   1.000
_cell.angle_alpha   90.00
_cell.angle_beta   90.00
_cell.angle_gamma   90.00
#
_symmetry.space_group_name_H-M   'P 1'
#
loop_
_entity.id
_entity.type
_entity.pdbx_description
1 polymer ?
#
loop_
_entity_poly.entity_id
_entity_poly.type
_entity_poly.pdbx_seq_one_letter_code
_entity_poly.pdbx_strand_id
1 'polypeptide(L)'
;MITIIGLAAGFCTTIAFLPQAVKTWQTKSAKDLSLGMYSILCSGIVLWLIYGILIGDIPIILANGVTLALALSILYFKLTYKD
;
A
#
# COMPACT_ATOMS: atom_id res chain seq x y z
N MET A 1 8.00 8.59 21.72
CA MET A 1 8.34 7.14 21.61
C MET A 1 7.36 6.38 20.74
N ILE A 2 6.08 6.42 21.07
CA ILE A 2 5.05 5.70 20.29
C ILE A 2 5.01 6.19 18.85
N THR A 3 5.09 7.51 18.64
CA THR A 3 5.10 8.10 17.29
C THR A 3 6.29 7.61 16.47
N ILE A 4 7.47 7.52 17.11
CA ILE A 4 8.69 7.05 16.42
C ILE A 4 8.53 5.60 16.00
N ILE A 5 7.96 4.76 16.87
CA ILE A 5 7.70 3.35 16.54
C ILE A 5 6.74 3.25 15.35
N GLY A 6 5.68 4.06 15.35
CA GLY A 6 4.72 4.09 14.26
C GLY A 6 5.33 4.51 12.94
N LEU A 7 6.17 5.55 12.97
CA LEU A 7 6.86 6.02 11.76
C LEU A 7 7.85 4.96 11.25
N ALA A 8 8.59 4.32 12.14
CA ALA A 8 9.53 3.27 11.75
C ALA A 8 8.78 2.07 11.13
N ALA A 9 7.67 1.65 11.74
CA ALA A 9 6.87 0.55 11.23
C ALA A 9 6.30 0.88 9.85
N GLY A 10 5.79 2.10 9.68
CA GLY A 10 5.26 2.56 8.40
C GLY A 10 6.33 2.63 7.32
N PHE A 11 7.52 3.08 7.68
CA PHE A 11 8.65 3.12 6.77
C PHE A 11 9.00 1.71 6.28
N CYS A 12 9.08 0.74 7.20
CA CYS A 12 9.36 -0.65 6.84
C CYS A 12 8.30 -1.22 5.91
N THR A 13 7.03 -0.99 6.21
CA THR A 13 5.92 -1.47 5.39
C THR A 13 5.96 -0.86 3.99
N THR A 14 6.20 0.44 3.90
CA THR A 14 6.29 1.15 2.62
C THR A 14 7.46 0.63 1.78
N ILE A 15 8.62 0.45 2.41
CA ILE A 15 9.80 -0.09 1.74
C ILE A 15 9.53 -1.49 1.21
N ALA A 16 8.75 -2.30 1.93
CA ALA A 16 8.41 -3.65 1.49
C ALA A 16 7.56 -3.64 0.20
N PHE A 17 6.72 -2.63 0.03
CA PHE A 17 5.91 -2.50 -1.18
C PHE A 17 6.67 -1.94 -2.37
N LEU A 18 7.71 -1.16 -2.13
CA LEU A 18 8.40 -0.43 -3.17
C LEU A 18 9.00 -1.34 -4.25
N PRO A 19 9.71 -2.43 -3.92
CA PRO A 19 10.23 -3.34 -4.95
C PRO A 19 9.13 -3.93 -5.83
N GLN A 20 7.98 -4.29 -5.24
CA GLN A 20 6.85 -4.81 -6.00
C GLN A 20 6.31 -3.78 -6.98
N ALA A 21 6.16 -2.54 -6.53
CA ALA A 21 5.66 -1.47 -7.37
C ALA A 21 6.62 -1.21 -8.53
N VAL A 22 7.92 -1.10 -8.24
CA VAL A 22 8.93 -0.84 -9.26
C VAL A 22 8.96 -1.99 -10.27
N LYS A 23 8.95 -3.23 -9.80
CA LYS A 23 8.96 -4.39 -10.69
C LYS A 23 7.73 -4.40 -11.59
N THR A 24 6.57 -4.13 -11.02
CA THR A 24 5.32 -4.09 -11.79
C THR A 24 5.37 -3.00 -12.86
N TRP A 25 5.89 -1.82 -12.50
CA TRP A 25 6.00 -0.71 -13.45
C TRP A 25 6.99 -1.02 -14.57
N GLN A 26 8.09 -1.69 -14.26
CA GLN A 26 9.12 -2.02 -15.25
C GLN A 26 8.67 -3.12 -16.21
N THR A 27 8.05 -4.17 -15.68
CA THR A 27 7.63 -5.31 -16.47
C THR A 27 6.23 -5.14 -17.06
N LYS A 28 5.46 -4.19 -16.51
CA LYS A 28 4.05 -3.99 -16.85
C LYS A 28 3.25 -5.27 -16.69
N SER A 29 3.58 -6.03 -15.67
CA SER A 29 2.98 -7.34 -15.41
C SER A 29 2.70 -7.48 -13.92
N ALA A 30 1.50 -7.93 -13.61
CA ALA A 30 1.08 -8.22 -12.24
C ALA A 30 0.40 -9.59 -12.17
N LYS A 31 0.82 -10.51 -13.04
CA LYS A 31 0.16 -11.81 -13.17
C LYS A 31 0.29 -12.67 -11.92
N ASP A 32 1.34 -12.46 -11.13
CA ASP A 32 1.58 -13.24 -9.93
C ASP A 32 0.76 -12.75 -8.74
N LEU A 33 0.03 -11.65 -8.90
CA LEU A 33 -0.76 -11.06 -7.82
C LEU A 33 -2.20 -11.55 -7.89
N SER A 34 -2.74 -11.96 -6.73
CA SER A 34 -4.15 -12.32 -6.62
C SER A 34 -5.00 -11.05 -6.55
N LEU A 35 -5.91 -10.89 -7.49
CA LEU A 35 -6.81 -9.73 -7.49
C LEU A 35 -7.68 -9.71 -6.23
N GLY A 36 -8.17 -10.88 -5.81
CA GLY A 36 -8.99 -10.96 -4.59
C GLY A 36 -8.22 -10.55 -3.35
N MET A 37 -7.02 -11.11 -3.16
CA MET A 37 -6.17 -10.75 -2.02
C MET A 37 -5.80 -9.26 -2.05
N TYR A 38 -5.45 -8.74 -3.22
CA TYR A 38 -5.03 -7.35 -3.33
C TYR A 38 -6.19 -6.39 -3.08
N SER A 39 -7.41 -6.77 -3.49
CA SER A 39 -8.60 -5.98 -3.20
C SER A 39 -8.88 -5.91 -1.71
N ILE A 40 -8.75 -7.04 -1.00
CA ILE A 40 -8.90 -7.09 0.45
C ILE A 40 -7.83 -6.23 1.13
N LEU A 41 -6.60 -6.33 0.66
CA LEU A 41 -5.49 -5.53 1.21
C LEU A 41 -5.75 -4.04 1.04
N CYS A 42 -6.15 -3.60 -0.14
CA CYS A 42 -6.46 -2.19 -0.39
C CYS A 42 -7.62 -1.71 0.48
N SER A 43 -8.64 -2.55 0.67
CA SER A 43 -9.76 -2.22 1.54
C SER A 43 -9.29 -2.02 2.97
N GLY A 44 -8.42 -2.89 3.47
CA GLY A 44 -7.85 -2.77 4.80
C GLY A 44 -7.03 -1.49 4.96
N ILE A 45 -6.23 -1.14 3.95
CA ILE A 45 -5.43 0.09 3.97
C ILE A 45 -6.34 1.31 4.04
N VAL A 46 -7.41 1.33 3.25
CA VAL A 46 -8.37 2.44 3.28
C VAL A 46 -9.01 2.58 4.66
N LEU A 47 -9.41 1.46 5.26
CA LEU A 47 -10.02 1.49 6.59
C LEU A 47 -9.03 1.99 7.65
N TRP A 48 -7.77 1.57 7.58
CA TRP A 48 -6.73 2.07 8.48
C TRP A 48 -6.48 3.55 8.29
N LEU A 49 -6.50 4.01 7.05
CA LEU A 49 -6.32 5.43 6.75
C LEU A 49 -7.45 6.27 7.35
N ILE A 50 -8.68 5.81 7.20
CA ILE A 50 -9.85 6.48 7.79
C ILE A 50 -9.71 6.52 9.31
N TYR A 51 -9.35 5.39 9.91
CA TYR A 51 -9.13 5.31 11.36
C TYR A 51 -8.06 6.31 11.80
N GLY A 52 -6.93 6.35 11.08
CA GLY A 52 -5.85 7.27 11.42
C GLY A 52 -6.27 8.73 11.34
N ILE A 53 -7.05 9.09 10.33
CA ILE A 53 -7.56 10.45 10.17
C ILE A 53 -8.49 10.81 11.33
N LEU A 54 -9.37 9.89 11.70
CA LEU A 54 -10.34 10.13 12.78
C LEU A 54 -9.69 10.34 14.13
N ILE A 55 -8.59 9.64 14.42
CA ILE A 55 -7.87 9.81 15.69
C ILE A 55 -6.71 10.79 15.61
N GLY A 56 -6.42 11.33 14.41
CA GLY A 56 -5.34 12.29 14.22
C GLY A 56 -3.96 11.69 14.36
N ASP A 57 -3.77 10.42 13.99
CA ASP A 57 -2.49 9.73 14.13
C ASP A 57 -1.66 9.90 12.87
N ILE A 58 -0.64 10.76 12.93
CA ILE A 58 0.20 11.10 11.78
C ILE A 58 0.93 9.87 11.19
N PRO A 59 1.58 9.01 11.99
CA PRO A 59 2.22 7.81 11.42
C PRO A 59 1.28 6.93 10.62
N ILE A 60 0.08 6.70 11.12
CA ILE A 60 -0.91 5.87 10.43
C ILE A 60 -1.35 6.54 9.13
N ILE A 61 -1.60 7.84 9.16
CA ILE A 61 -2.02 8.59 7.97
C ILE A 61 -0.94 8.52 6.89
N LEU A 62 0.31 8.84 7.24
CA LEU A 62 1.40 8.87 6.29
C LEU A 62 1.69 7.47 5.73
N ALA A 63 1.82 6.47 6.60
CA ALA A 63 2.16 5.12 6.17
C ALA A 63 1.09 4.55 5.25
N ASN A 64 -0.17 4.66 5.66
CA ASN A 64 -1.25 4.07 4.87
C ASN A 64 -1.55 4.87 3.61
N GLY A 65 -1.38 6.20 3.66
CA GLY A 65 -1.54 7.03 2.47
C GLY A 65 -0.53 6.67 1.39
N VAL A 66 0.74 6.56 1.74
CA VAL A 66 1.80 6.19 0.79
C VAL A 66 1.60 4.75 0.30
N THR A 67 1.33 3.83 1.23
CA THR A 67 1.12 2.43 0.89
C THR A 67 -0.08 2.27 -0.04
N LEU A 68 -1.15 3.02 0.20
CA LEU A 68 -2.33 2.97 -0.66
C LEU A 68 -1.99 3.43 -2.07
N ALA A 69 -1.21 4.49 -2.22
CA ALA A 69 -0.80 4.97 -3.54
C ALA A 69 -0.03 3.89 -4.29
N LEU A 70 0.92 3.22 -3.62
CA LEU A 70 1.70 2.14 -4.23
C LEU A 70 0.81 0.95 -4.56
N ALA A 71 -0.06 0.55 -3.63
CA ALA A 71 -0.95 -0.60 -3.82
C ALA A 71 -1.94 -0.35 -4.96
N LEU A 72 -2.47 0.85 -5.05
CA LEU A 72 -3.40 1.20 -6.13
C LEU A 72 -2.72 1.21 -7.49
N SER A 73 -1.46 1.66 -7.57
CA SER A 73 -0.73 1.64 -8.83
C SER A 73 -0.50 0.20 -9.30
N ILE A 74 -0.18 -0.71 -8.38
CA ILE A 74 -0.02 -2.13 -8.70
C ILE A 74 -1.35 -2.72 -9.15
N LEU A 75 -2.43 -2.41 -8.44
CA LEU A 75 -3.76 -2.88 -8.81
C LEU A 75 -4.18 -2.34 -10.17
N TYR A 76 -3.84 -1.08 -10.47
CA TYR A 76 -4.11 -0.49 -11.77
C TYR A 76 -3.45 -1.31 -12.89
N PHE A 77 -2.18 -1.69 -12.70
CA PHE A 77 -1.49 -2.53 -13.69
C PHE A 77 -2.15 -3.90 -13.80
N LYS A 78 -2.57 -4.48 -12.68
CA LYS A 78 -3.26 -5.78 -12.69
C LYS A 78 -4.54 -5.75 -13.51
N LEU A 79 -5.29 -4.65 -13.43
CA LEU A 79 -6.54 -4.51 -14.15
C LEU A 79 -6.35 -4.09 -15.60
N THR A 80 -5.28 -3.36 -15.89
CA THR A 80 -5.01 -2.79 -17.22
C THR A 80 -4.21 -3.76 -18.10
N TYR A 81 -3.17 -4.35 -17.55
CA TYR A 81 -2.33 -5.29 -18.29
C TYR A 81 -2.77 -6.71 -17.96
N LYS A 82 -3.53 -7.30 -18.85
CA LYS A 82 -4.09 -8.64 -18.64
C LYS A 82 -3.07 -9.71 -19.02
N ASP A 83 -2.26 -10.08 -18.05
CA ASP A 83 -1.24 -11.11 -18.25
C ASP A 83 -1.44 -12.34 -17.36
#